data_7c903d1662cc308479cf84866a33cce2
#
_entry.id   7c903d1662cc308479cf84866a33cce2
#
_cell.length_a   1.000
_cell.length_b   1.000
_cell.length_c   1.000
_cell.angle_alpha   90.00
_cell.angle_beta   90.00
_cell.angle_gamma   90.00
#
_symmetry.space_group_name_H-M   'P 1'
#
loop_
_entity.id
_entity.type
_entity.pdbx_description
1 polymer ?
#
loop_
_entity_poly.entity_id
_entity_poly.type
_entity_poly.pdbx_seq_one_letter_code
_entity_poly.pdbx_strand_id
1 'polypeptide(L)'
;MAKHPLWNDDYWLLLLQLYQKKPMGVKPLYSKGIVDLSLELHIQPEYLHAQMFKLQRITPRIKRLWDKYADNPRLLSHDIKILRSMNGCGNAKDFFAGVEVKESFEKDWEPLAEEPSLNPVKLIIILDLYFQLTPITMVAETPEIINLGKLIKVSPKLIAEVMVVYQYCD
;
A
#
# COMPACT_ATOMS: atom_id res chain seq x y z
N MET A 1 -19.68 6.39 0.95
CA MET A 1 -18.30 6.90 1.10
C MET A 1 -18.19 8.11 0.18
N ALA A 2 -17.79 9.27 0.69
CA ALA A 2 -17.60 10.47 -0.11
C ALA A 2 -16.50 10.25 -1.16
N LYS A 3 -16.52 11.01 -2.26
CA LYS A 3 -15.47 10.95 -3.29
C LYS A 3 -14.20 11.57 -2.70
N HIS A 4 -13.08 10.83 -2.80
CA HIS A 4 -11.78 11.35 -2.36
C HIS A 4 -11.39 12.54 -3.24
N PRO A 5 -10.83 13.64 -2.68
CA PRO A 5 -10.48 14.84 -3.45
C PRO A 5 -9.53 14.56 -4.62
N LEU A 6 -8.57 13.67 -4.42
CA LEU A 6 -7.58 13.28 -5.43
C LEU A 6 -8.07 12.21 -6.40
N TRP A 7 -9.29 11.66 -6.19
CA TRP A 7 -9.79 10.61 -7.06
C TRP A 7 -10.18 11.15 -8.43
N ASN A 8 -9.52 10.63 -9.47
CA ASN A 8 -9.92 10.81 -10.87
C ASN A 8 -10.55 9.50 -11.39
N ASP A 9 -11.55 9.65 -12.23
CA ASP A 9 -12.25 8.52 -12.83
C ASP A 9 -11.37 7.70 -13.81
N ASP A 10 -10.32 8.31 -14.35
CA ASP A 10 -9.34 7.59 -15.18
C ASP A 10 -8.52 6.57 -14.37
N TYR A 11 -8.44 6.72 -13.04
CA TYR A 11 -7.76 5.76 -12.16
C TYR A 11 -8.45 4.39 -12.08
N TRP A 12 -9.67 4.28 -12.60
CA TRP A 12 -10.31 2.98 -12.81
C TRP A 12 -9.48 2.04 -13.67
N LEU A 13 -8.69 2.56 -14.62
CA LEU A 13 -7.80 1.75 -15.47
C LEU A 13 -6.71 1.08 -14.63
N LEU A 14 -6.13 1.82 -13.68
CA LEU A 14 -5.09 1.32 -12.76
C LEU A 14 -5.63 0.23 -11.84
N LEU A 15 -6.81 0.47 -11.26
CA LEU A 15 -7.48 -0.53 -10.42
C LEU A 15 -7.89 -1.78 -11.21
N LEU A 16 -8.38 -1.62 -12.45
CA LEU A 16 -8.73 -2.72 -13.32
C LEU A 16 -7.50 -3.57 -13.66
N GLN A 17 -6.37 -2.95 -14.00
CA GLN A 17 -5.12 -3.66 -14.26
C GLN A 17 -4.68 -4.46 -13.02
N LEU A 18 -4.75 -3.85 -11.84
CA LEU A 18 -4.39 -4.52 -10.59
C LEU A 18 -5.35 -5.67 -10.28
N TYR A 19 -6.65 -5.50 -10.54
CA TYR A 19 -7.68 -6.53 -10.36
C TYR A 19 -7.43 -7.74 -11.26
N GLN A 20 -7.02 -7.54 -12.52
CA GLN A 20 -6.76 -8.60 -13.50
C GLN A 20 -5.44 -9.36 -13.25
N LYS A 21 -4.48 -8.82 -12.47
CA LYS A 21 -3.27 -9.56 -12.08
C LYS A 21 -3.64 -10.84 -11.32
N LYS A 22 -2.93 -11.93 -11.61
CA LYS A 22 -3.14 -13.21 -10.92
C LYS A 22 -2.72 -13.16 -9.44
N PRO A 23 -3.49 -13.74 -8.53
CA PRO A 23 -4.85 -14.26 -8.71
C PRO A 23 -5.82 -13.11 -9.02
N MET A 24 -6.70 -13.30 -10.03
CA MET A 24 -7.66 -12.28 -10.44
C MET A 24 -8.69 -12.02 -9.33
N GLY A 25 -8.98 -10.77 -9.06
CA GLY A 25 -9.94 -10.35 -8.04
C GLY A 25 -9.49 -9.19 -7.18
N VAL A 26 -10.28 -8.87 -6.16
CA VAL A 26 -9.94 -7.85 -5.16
C VAL A 26 -8.69 -8.28 -4.42
N LYS A 27 -7.70 -7.38 -4.34
CA LYS A 27 -6.45 -7.63 -3.64
C LYS A 27 -6.62 -7.39 -2.14
N PRO A 28 -5.84 -8.05 -1.27
CA PRO A 28 -5.81 -7.71 0.16
C PRO A 28 -5.49 -6.23 0.37
N LEU A 29 -6.06 -5.63 1.41
CA LEU A 29 -6.01 -4.18 1.68
C LEU A 29 -4.59 -3.60 1.61
N TYR A 30 -3.62 -4.25 2.26
CA TYR A 30 -2.22 -3.80 2.27
C TYR A 30 -1.32 -4.65 1.39
N SER A 31 -1.87 -5.27 0.33
CA SER A 31 -1.03 -5.94 -0.67
C SER A 31 -0.10 -4.93 -1.35
N LYS A 32 1.09 -5.41 -1.74
CA LYS A 32 2.07 -4.57 -2.41
C LYS A 32 1.48 -3.73 -3.55
N GLY A 33 0.61 -4.32 -4.38
CA GLY A 33 0.00 -3.60 -5.50
C GLY A 33 -0.93 -2.46 -5.08
N ILE A 34 -1.70 -2.62 -3.98
CA ILE A 34 -2.54 -1.55 -3.42
C ILE A 34 -1.67 -0.45 -2.80
N VAL A 35 -0.63 -0.82 -2.05
CA VAL A 35 0.28 0.13 -1.42
C VAL A 35 1.06 0.92 -2.46
N ASP A 36 1.67 0.25 -3.45
CA ASP A 36 2.39 0.92 -4.52
C ASP A 36 1.49 1.93 -5.26
N LEU A 37 0.24 1.54 -5.55
CA LEU A 37 -0.71 2.43 -6.21
C LEU A 37 -1.16 3.58 -5.29
N SER A 38 -1.33 3.35 -4.00
CA SER A 38 -1.69 4.38 -3.04
C SER A 38 -0.61 5.45 -2.91
N LEU A 39 0.66 5.04 -2.90
CA LEU A 39 1.80 5.96 -2.88
C LEU A 39 1.92 6.74 -4.22
N GLU A 40 1.66 6.08 -5.36
CA GLU A 40 1.67 6.72 -6.67
C GLU A 40 0.58 7.80 -6.79
N LEU A 41 -0.63 7.52 -6.29
CA LEU A 41 -1.80 8.40 -6.44
C LEU A 41 -2.02 9.35 -5.25
N HIS A 42 -1.26 9.19 -4.17
CA HIS A 42 -1.46 9.89 -2.89
C HIS A 42 -2.90 9.70 -2.34
N ILE A 43 -3.45 8.51 -2.53
CA ILE A 43 -4.78 8.11 -2.09
C ILE A 43 -4.64 6.95 -1.12
N GLN A 44 -5.31 7.03 0.02
CA GLN A 44 -5.27 6.01 1.07
C GLN A 44 -5.60 4.61 0.55
N PRO A 45 -4.87 3.56 0.98
CA PRO A 45 -5.09 2.18 0.56
C PRO A 45 -6.52 1.71 0.78
N GLU A 46 -7.17 2.11 1.88
CA GLU A 46 -8.54 1.78 2.23
C GLU A 46 -9.54 2.30 1.19
N TYR A 47 -9.29 3.51 0.67
CA TYR A 47 -10.14 4.07 -0.37
C TYR A 47 -10.00 3.31 -1.69
N LEU A 48 -8.76 3.02 -2.12
CA LEU A 48 -8.50 2.24 -3.33
C LEU A 48 -9.08 0.83 -3.23
N HIS A 49 -8.93 0.19 -2.08
CA HIS A 49 -9.50 -1.12 -1.81
C HIS A 49 -11.03 -1.11 -1.90
N ALA A 50 -11.67 -0.12 -1.28
CA ALA A 50 -13.13 0.05 -1.37
C ALA A 50 -13.61 0.32 -2.80
N GLN A 51 -12.84 1.09 -3.60
CA GLN A 51 -13.14 1.27 -5.02
C GLN A 51 -12.98 -0.04 -5.80
N MET A 52 -11.96 -0.86 -5.50
CA MET A 52 -11.75 -2.14 -6.18
C MET A 52 -12.94 -3.10 -6.02
N PHE A 53 -13.63 -3.11 -4.89
CA PHE A 53 -14.88 -3.86 -4.73
C PHE A 53 -15.99 -3.41 -5.68
N LYS A 54 -15.99 -2.14 -6.09
CA LYS A 54 -17.00 -1.65 -7.04
C LYS A 54 -16.81 -2.21 -8.45
N LEU A 55 -15.61 -2.70 -8.80
CA LEU A 55 -15.39 -3.41 -10.08
C LEU A 55 -16.20 -4.70 -10.18
N GLN A 56 -16.61 -5.28 -9.07
CA GLN A 56 -17.48 -6.46 -9.04
C GLN A 56 -18.97 -6.14 -9.26
N ARG A 57 -19.34 -4.85 -9.13
CA ARG A 57 -20.72 -4.40 -9.32
C ARG A 57 -20.90 -3.89 -10.75
N ILE A 58 -21.77 -4.54 -11.51
CA ILE A 58 -22.04 -4.18 -12.90
C ILE A 58 -22.92 -2.92 -12.92
N THR A 59 -22.30 -1.76 -12.79
CA THR A 59 -22.91 -0.47 -13.14
C THR A 59 -22.67 -0.19 -14.62
N PRO A 60 -23.47 0.69 -15.28
CA PRO A 60 -23.26 1.03 -16.70
C PRO A 60 -21.84 1.51 -17.01
N ARG A 61 -21.21 2.21 -16.06
CA ARG A 61 -19.83 2.70 -16.19
C ARG A 61 -18.81 1.55 -16.10
N ILE A 62 -18.95 0.70 -15.09
CA ILE A 62 -18.06 -0.46 -14.89
C ILE A 62 -18.23 -1.45 -16.03
N LYS A 63 -19.46 -1.64 -16.52
CA LYS A 63 -19.69 -2.48 -17.70
C LYS A 63 -18.90 -2.00 -18.91
N ARG A 64 -18.90 -0.69 -19.22
CA ARG A 64 -18.11 -0.13 -20.33
C ARG A 64 -16.61 -0.38 -20.19
N LEU A 65 -16.09 -0.32 -18.96
CA LEU A 65 -14.69 -0.63 -18.69
C LEU A 65 -14.38 -2.11 -18.99
N TRP A 66 -15.22 -3.00 -18.51
CA TRP A 66 -15.07 -4.43 -18.77
C TRP A 66 -15.20 -4.73 -20.26
N ASP A 67 -16.23 -4.21 -20.93
CA ASP A 67 -16.47 -4.43 -22.37
C ASP A 67 -15.26 -3.96 -23.22
N LYS A 68 -14.59 -2.88 -22.81
CA LYS A 68 -13.44 -2.34 -23.54
C LYS A 68 -12.12 -3.07 -23.27
N TYR A 69 -11.87 -3.48 -22.03
CA TYR A 69 -10.53 -3.88 -21.58
C TYR A 69 -10.43 -5.34 -21.11
N ALA A 70 -11.54 -6.04 -20.86
CA ALA A 70 -11.49 -7.39 -20.29
C ALA A 70 -10.61 -8.34 -21.12
N ASP A 71 -10.80 -8.34 -22.43
CA ASP A 71 -10.11 -9.22 -23.38
C ASP A 71 -8.91 -8.55 -24.07
N ASN A 72 -8.59 -7.29 -23.71
CA ASN A 72 -7.55 -6.50 -24.35
C ASN A 72 -6.50 -5.96 -23.35
N PRO A 73 -5.69 -6.82 -22.72
CA PRO A 73 -4.69 -6.38 -21.75
C PRO A 73 -3.61 -5.47 -22.36
N ARG A 74 -3.34 -5.59 -23.65
CA ARG A 74 -2.40 -4.70 -24.36
C ARG A 74 -2.96 -3.28 -24.48
N LEU A 75 -4.24 -3.15 -24.83
CA LEU A 75 -4.93 -1.86 -24.91
C LEU A 75 -4.98 -1.21 -23.53
N LEU A 76 -5.32 -1.98 -22.48
CA LEU A 76 -5.32 -1.48 -21.10
C LEU A 76 -3.93 -0.96 -20.71
N SER A 77 -2.87 -1.71 -20.98
CA SER A 77 -1.50 -1.30 -20.66
C SER A 77 -1.07 -0.05 -21.45
N HIS A 78 -1.48 0.07 -22.71
CA HIS A 78 -1.23 1.24 -23.54
C HIS A 78 -1.92 2.49 -22.97
N ASP A 79 -3.23 2.38 -22.67
CA ASP A 79 -4.02 3.51 -22.17
C ASP A 79 -3.54 3.93 -20.76
N ILE A 80 -3.09 3.00 -19.92
CA ILE A 80 -2.45 3.30 -18.63
C ILE A 80 -1.13 4.05 -18.83
N LYS A 81 -0.33 3.69 -19.81
CA LYS A 81 0.92 4.40 -20.12
C LYS A 81 0.63 5.85 -20.53
N ILE A 82 -0.40 6.06 -21.34
CA ILE A 82 -0.85 7.41 -21.71
C ILE A 82 -1.30 8.17 -20.46
N LEU A 83 -2.15 7.55 -19.63
CA LEU A 83 -2.64 8.17 -18.39
C LEU A 83 -1.49 8.63 -17.49
N ARG A 84 -0.48 7.78 -17.28
CA ARG A 84 0.69 8.11 -16.45
C ARG A 84 1.58 9.20 -17.05
N SER A 85 1.52 9.42 -18.36
CA SER A 85 2.25 10.51 -19.04
C SER A 85 1.50 11.85 -19.02
N MET A 86 0.23 11.86 -18.62
CA MET A 86 -0.56 13.08 -18.54
C MET A 86 -0.14 13.92 -17.33
N ASN A 87 -0.09 15.25 -17.52
CA ASN A 87 0.19 16.18 -16.43
C ASN A 87 -0.88 16.05 -15.33
N GLY A 88 -0.43 15.95 -14.08
CA GLY A 88 -1.29 15.79 -12.90
C GLY A 88 -1.61 14.36 -12.50
N CYS A 89 -1.19 13.34 -13.27
CA CYS A 89 -1.32 11.96 -12.83
C CYS A 89 -0.28 11.65 -11.74
N GLY A 90 -0.74 11.34 -10.53
CA GLY A 90 0.14 11.05 -9.39
C GLY A 90 0.92 12.25 -8.83
N ASN A 91 0.86 13.41 -9.44
CA ASN A 91 1.59 14.62 -9.04
C ASN A 91 0.82 15.46 -8.01
N ALA A 92 0.31 14.83 -6.96
CA ALA A 92 -0.38 15.54 -5.89
C ALA A 92 0.53 16.59 -5.22
N LYS A 93 1.84 16.36 -5.13
CA LYS A 93 2.80 17.33 -4.57
C LYS A 93 2.80 18.64 -5.32
N ASP A 94 2.80 18.61 -6.66
CA ASP A 94 2.82 19.81 -7.48
C ASP A 94 1.45 20.51 -7.49
N PHE A 95 0.37 19.72 -7.45
CA PHE A 95 -0.99 20.25 -7.44
C PHE A 95 -1.37 20.88 -6.09
N PHE A 96 -0.84 20.33 -4.99
CA PHE A 96 -1.08 20.82 -3.63
C PHE A 96 0.13 21.57 -3.04
N ALA A 97 1.04 22.07 -3.88
CA ALA A 97 2.15 22.88 -3.43
C ALA A 97 1.62 24.09 -2.61
N GLY A 98 1.99 24.14 -1.33
CA GLY A 98 1.52 25.16 -0.38
C GLY A 98 0.28 24.78 0.44
N VAL A 99 -0.30 23.59 0.25
CA VAL A 99 -1.33 23.05 1.13
C VAL A 99 -0.67 22.15 2.18
N GLU A 100 -0.69 22.56 3.45
CA GLU A 100 -0.30 21.67 4.54
C GLU A 100 -1.33 20.53 4.68
N VAL A 101 -0.95 19.33 4.29
CA VAL A 101 -1.68 18.12 4.64
C VAL A 101 -1.26 17.74 6.05
N LYS A 102 -2.10 18.02 7.05
CA LYS A 102 -1.78 17.79 8.47
C LYS A 102 -1.59 16.31 8.82
N GLU A 103 -2.26 15.42 8.09
CA GLU A 103 -2.17 13.97 8.28
C GLU A 103 -2.03 13.30 6.92
N SER A 104 -0.85 12.75 6.64
CA SER A 104 -0.60 11.94 5.45
C SER A 104 -0.28 10.51 5.90
N PHE A 105 -1.06 9.52 5.42
CA PHE A 105 -0.75 8.10 5.63
C PHE A 105 0.62 7.72 5.06
N GLU A 106 1.14 8.51 4.14
CA GLU A 106 2.46 8.29 3.51
C GLU A 106 3.58 8.29 4.53
N LYS A 107 3.46 9.10 5.60
CA LYS A 107 4.44 9.14 6.68
C LYS A 107 4.62 7.79 7.38
N ASP A 108 3.56 6.98 7.40
CA ASP A 108 3.60 5.64 8.00
C ASP A 108 4.48 4.67 7.19
N TRP A 109 4.75 5.01 5.94
CA TRP A 109 5.57 4.22 5.00
C TRP A 109 6.95 4.84 4.74
N GLU A 110 7.19 6.07 5.21
CA GLU A 110 8.50 6.71 5.06
C GLU A 110 9.55 5.99 5.92
N PRO A 111 10.72 5.69 5.35
CA PRO A 111 11.83 5.14 6.13
C PRO A 111 12.23 6.06 7.27
N LEU A 112 12.63 5.47 8.40
CA LEU A 112 13.19 6.25 9.50
C LEU A 112 14.54 6.84 9.11
N ALA A 113 14.82 8.06 9.57
CA ALA A 113 16.07 8.75 9.25
C ALA A 113 17.31 8.01 9.80
N GLU A 114 17.18 7.39 10.98
CA GLU A 114 18.26 6.67 11.67
C GLU A 114 18.43 5.25 11.15
N GLU A 115 17.35 4.59 10.72
CA GLU A 115 17.36 3.21 10.23
C GLU A 115 16.40 3.06 9.02
N PRO A 116 16.92 3.26 7.79
CA PRO A 116 16.09 3.25 6.58
C PRO A 116 15.39 1.92 6.27
N SER A 117 15.80 0.82 6.89
CA SER A 117 15.12 -0.48 6.74
C SER A 117 13.80 -0.56 7.53
N LEU A 118 13.58 0.35 8.46
CA LEU A 118 12.38 0.48 9.28
C LEU A 118 11.50 1.65 8.84
N ASN A 119 10.22 1.54 9.12
CA ASN A 119 9.23 2.60 9.03
C ASN A 119 8.17 2.41 10.13
N PRO A 120 7.30 3.39 10.39
CA PRO A 120 6.28 3.28 11.44
C PRO A 120 5.42 2.01 11.34
N VAL A 121 5.00 1.62 10.13
CA VAL A 121 4.21 0.39 9.93
C VAL A 121 4.96 -0.86 10.35
N LYS A 122 6.24 -0.97 9.99
CA LYS A 122 7.07 -2.12 10.41
C LYS A 122 7.27 -2.16 11.91
N LEU A 123 7.43 -1.00 12.56
CA LEU A 123 7.52 -0.91 14.02
C LEU A 123 6.24 -1.41 14.69
N ILE A 124 5.05 -1.07 14.17
CA ILE A 124 3.78 -1.58 14.68
C ILE A 124 3.67 -3.09 14.52
N ILE A 125 4.10 -3.65 13.41
CA ILE A 125 4.12 -5.09 13.17
C ILE A 125 5.08 -5.81 14.14
N ILE A 126 6.25 -5.22 14.40
CA ILE A 126 7.21 -5.75 15.37
C ILE A 126 6.62 -5.67 16.79
N LEU A 127 5.89 -4.59 17.12
CA LEU A 127 5.20 -4.43 18.40
C LEU A 127 4.11 -5.50 18.60
N ASP A 128 3.36 -5.84 17.56
CA ASP A 128 2.38 -6.94 17.64
C ASP A 128 3.04 -8.27 17.99
N LEU A 129 4.18 -8.60 17.34
CA LEU A 129 4.95 -9.80 17.68
C LEU A 129 5.56 -9.70 19.09
N TYR A 130 5.98 -8.52 19.53
CA TYR A 130 6.50 -8.30 20.89
C TYR A 130 5.50 -8.74 21.96
N PHE A 131 4.22 -8.41 21.81
CA PHE A 131 3.17 -8.85 22.74
C PHE A 131 2.85 -10.36 22.70
N GLN A 132 3.29 -11.06 21.68
CA GLN A 132 3.10 -12.50 21.54
C GLN A 132 4.26 -13.32 22.11
N LEU A 133 5.44 -12.72 22.28
CA LEU A 133 6.65 -13.38 22.75
C LEU A 133 6.92 -13.10 24.23
N THR A 134 7.67 -13.98 24.86
CA THR A 134 8.23 -13.74 26.20
C THR A 134 9.62 -13.12 26.11
N PRO A 135 10.10 -12.37 27.11
CA PRO A 135 11.43 -11.74 27.05
C PRO A 135 12.58 -12.69 26.69
N ILE A 136 12.51 -13.93 27.15
CA ILE A 136 13.53 -14.96 26.88
C ILE A 136 13.57 -15.34 25.40
N THR A 137 12.44 -15.26 24.70
CA THR A 137 12.30 -15.65 23.28
C THR A 137 12.49 -14.47 22.31
N MET A 138 12.75 -13.26 22.81
CA MET A 138 12.98 -12.06 21.99
C MET A 138 14.43 -11.97 21.52
N VAL A 139 14.91 -13.01 20.85
CA VAL A 139 16.28 -13.14 20.31
C VAL A 139 16.25 -13.42 18.82
N ALA A 140 17.32 -13.05 18.12
CA ALA A 140 17.38 -13.13 16.66
C ALA A 140 17.20 -14.55 16.09
N GLU A 141 17.47 -15.58 16.87
CA GLU A 141 17.37 -16.99 16.51
C GLU A 141 15.94 -17.55 16.63
N THR A 142 15.02 -16.80 17.22
CA THR A 142 13.62 -17.21 17.40
C THR A 142 12.93 -17.38 16.03
N PRO A 143 12.29 -18.52 15.76
CA PRO A 143 11.68 -18.79 14.44
C PRO A 143 10.67 -17.73 14.00
N GLU A 144 9.86 -17.21 14.92
CA GLU A 144 8.86 -16.16 14.67
C GLU A 144 9.55 -14.86 14.22
N ILE A 145 10.66 -14.49 14.85
CA ILE A 145 11.46 -13.31 14.50
C ILE A 145 12.11 -13.50 13.13
N ILE A 146 12.66 -14.68 12.86
CA ILE A 146 13.24 -15.00 11.54
C ILE A 146 12.18 -14.93 10.44
N ASN A 147 11.00 -15.49 10.68
CA ASN A 147 9.91 -15.48 9.72
C ASN A 147 9.38 -14.05 9.48
N LEU A 148 9.20 -13.28 10.54
CA LEU A 148 8.83 -11.87 10.42
C LEU A 148 9.89 -11.09 9.64
N GLY A 149 11.18 -11.29 9.93
CA GLY A 149 12.28 -10.63 9.24
C GLY A 149 12.27 -10.87 7.73
N LYS A 150 11.96 -12.09 7.29
CA LYS A 150 11.77 -12.41 5.86
C LYS A 150 10.57 -11.69 5.25
N LEU A 151 9.47 -11.60 5.99
CA LEU A 151 8.22 -10.99 5.53
C LEU A 151 8.37 -9.48 5.32
N ILE A 152 8.91 -8.78 6.33
CA ILE A 152 9.04 -7.31 6.32
C ILE A 152 10.38 -6.83 5.75
N LYS A 153 11.27 -7.75 5.35
CA LYS A 153 12.62 -7.47 4.83
C LYS A 153 13.47 -6.66 5.81
N VAL A 154 13.50 -7.10 7.06
CA VAL A 154 14.31 -6.54 8.15
C VAL A 154 15.13 -7.67 8.75
N SER A 155 16.38 -7.39 9.14
CA SER A 155 17.21 -8.42 9.75
C SER A 155 16.65 -8.89 11.10
N PRO A 156 16.67 -10.18 11.42
CA PRO A 156 16.21 -10.69 12.72
C PRO A 156 16.91 -10.04 13.91
N LYS A 157 18.20 -9.69 13.75
CA LYS A 157 18.97 -8.99 14.77
C LYS A 157 18.39 -7.61 15.08
N LEU A 158 18.06 -6.83 14.04
CA LEU A 158 17.46 -5.52 14.21
C LEU A 158 16.05 -5.60 14.83
N ILE A 159 15.26 -6.62 14.48
CA ILE A 159 13.95 -6.86 15.11
C ILE A 159 14.12 -7.11 16.60
N ALA A 160 15.07 -7.95 17.00
CA ALA A 160 15.37 -8.23 18.40
C ALA A 160 15.85 -6.96 19.14
N GLU A 161 16.68 -6.11 18.52
CA GLU A 161 17.10 -4.81 19.07
C GLU A 161 15.91 -3.86 19.29
N VAL A 162 14.99 -3.79 18.35
CA VAL A 162 13.75 -2.99 18.49
C VAL A 162 12.90 -3.52 19.65
N MET A 163 12.77 -4.84 19.82
CA MET A 163 12.04 -5.44 20.94
C MET A 163 12.67 -5.10 22.29
N VAL A 164 14.00 -5.01 22.36
CA VAL A 164 14.71 -4.55 23.59
C VAL A 164 14.32 -3.12 23.91
N VAL A 165 14.22 -2.23 22.89
CA VAL A 165 13.75 -0.86 23.11
C VAL A 165 12.33 -0.85 23.67
N TYR A 166 11.43 -1.68 23.13
CA TYR A 166 10.07 -1.79 23.66
C TYR A 166 10.02 -2.23 25.12
N GLN A 167 10.90 -3.15 25.55
CA GLN A 167 11.01 -3.54 26.96
C GLN A 167 11.39 -2.38 27.90
N TYR A 168 12.11 -1.38 27.41
CA TYR A 168 12.43 -0.19 28.20
C TYR A 168 11.30 0.85 28.25
N CYS A 169 10.34 0.73 27.33
CA CYS A 169 9.18 1.64 27.25
C CYS A 169 7.96 1.10 28.00
N ASP A 170 7.95 -0.19 28.36
CA ASP A 170 6.89 -0.90 29.04
C ASP A 170 7.12 -0.86 30.57
#